data_259e85a818bd4d7d1cc53067b09ea0bc
#
_entry.id   259e85a818bd4d7d1cc53067b09ea0bc
#
_cell.length_a   1.000
_cell.length_b   1.000
_cell.length_c   1.000
_cell.angle_alpha   90.00
_cell.angle_beta   90.00
_cell.angle_gamma   90.00
#
_symmetry.space_group_name_H-M   'P 1'
#
loop_
_entity.id
_entity.type
_entity.pdbx_description
1 polymer ?
#
loop_
_entity_poly.entity_id
_entity_poly.type
_entity_poly.pdbx_seq_one_letter_code
_entity_poly.pdbx_strand_id
1 'polypeptide(L)'
;MIKLSLKKSDDSYSTAAMERMVDEINALIGRLNEAGSALATKNLFHRETVQIENKPRPMRDFADVDLGPDPTVGTFTVIVHNEIVLPNVIAILKENGFINIDTSDKRKLRVVKPRPTIQQEEDLENQIKRFGKNSMSKVSAIKADAMQRLTAAIKAEYIDPPVAQKARVQLDELGYEARKHIVVLSLIRRKQLIGGGVTFDGPEEESLYRRINDSTYKEATAELLKVEAPSE
;
A
#
# COMPACT_ATOMS: atom_id res chain seq x y z
N MET A 1 4.86 9.81 -20.71
CA MET A 1 3.68 9.37 -19.95
C MET A 1 3.89 7.92 -19.55
N ILE A 2 3.93 7.62 -18.25
CA ILE A 2 4.09 6.24 -17.76
C ILE A 2 2.69 5.63 -17.77
N LYS A 3 2.44 4.66 -18.63
CA LYS A 3 1.17 3.92 -18.62
C LYS A 3 1.24 2.88 -17.51
N LEU A 4 0.35 2.94 -16.54
CA LEU A 4 0.21 1.97 -15.45
C LEU A 4 -0.61 0.75 -15.89
N SER A 5 -0.26 0.16 -17.02
CA SER A 5 -0.92 -1.05 -17.53
C SER A 5 0.12 -1.95 -18.20
N LEU A 6 0.10 -3.24 -17.88
CA LEU A 6 0.92 -4.23 -18.58
C LEU A 6 0.36 -4.48 -19.97
N LYS A 7 1.24 -4.65 -20.95
CA LYS A 7 0.86 -5.00 -22.31
C LYS A 7 0.28 -6.42 -22.35
N LYS A 8 -0.75 -6.62 -23.18
CA LYS A 8 -1.28 -7.97 -23.44
C LYS A 8 -0.25 -8.79 -24.22
N SER A 9 -0.20 -10.07 -23.94
CA SER A 9 0.62 -11.05 -24.65
C SER A 9 -0.26 -11.98 -25.48
N ASP A 10 0.27 -12.45 -26.62
CA ASP A 10 -0.43 -13.34 -27.55
C ASP A 10 -0.11 -14.82 -27.29
N ASP A 11 0.88 -15.12 -26.44
CA ASP A 11 1.26 -16.49 -26.09
C ASP A 11 0.83 -16.88 -24.67
N SER A 12 0.59 -18.16 -24.44
CA SER A 12 0.10 -18.66 -23.14
C SER A 12 1.12 -18.52 -22.01
N TYR A 13 2.43 -18.56 -22.29
CA TYR A 13 3.48 -18.44 -21.28
C TYR A 13 3.58 -17.02 -20.75
N SER A 14 3.62 -16.05 -21.68
CA SER A 14 3.65 -14.64 -21.33
C SER A 14 2.33 -14.19 -20.69
N THR A 15 1.18 -14.71 -21.17
CA THR A 15 -0.13 -14.40 -20.57
C THR A 15 -0.22 -14.87 -19.12
N ALA A 16 0.15 -16.12 -18.83
CA ALA A 16 0.15 -16.66 -17.48
C ALA A 16 1.16 -15.93 -16.55
N ALA A 17 2.32 -15.54 -17.08
CA ALA A 17 3.30 -14.74 -16.33
C ALA A 17 2.77 -13.34 -16.06
N MET A 18 2.11 -12.69 -17.02
CA MET A 18 1.50 -11.38 -16.88
C MET A 18 0.42 -11.37 -15.79
N GLU A 19 -0.48 -12.35 -15.80
CA GLU A 19 -1.52 -12.48 -14.77
C GLU A 19 -0.92 -12.55 -13.36
N ARG A 20 0.07 -13.41 -13.16
CA ARG A 20 0.78 -13.54 -11.88
C ARG A 20 1.54 -12.27 -11.48
N MET A 21 2.10 -11.51 -12.43
CA MET A 21 2.74 -10.22 -12.16
C MET A 21 1.71 -9.15 -11.78
N VAL A 22 0.55 -9.13 -12.43
CA VAL A 22 -0.57 -8.25 -12.08
C VAL A 22 -1.08 -8.54 -10.67
N ASP A 23 -1.24 -9.82 -10.31
CA ASP A 23 -1.65 -10.22 -8.96
C ASP A 23 -0.65 -9.74 -7.89
N GLU A 24 0.67 -9.85 -8.16
CA GLU A 24 1.68 -9.34 -7.21
C GLU A 24 1.66 -7.80 -7.12
N ILE A 25 1.40 -7.09 -8.23
CA ILE A 25 1.25 -5.62 -8.21
C ILE A 25 0.01 -5.23 -7.40
N ASN A 26 -1.12 -5.93 -7.57
CA ASN A 26 -2.33 -5.70 -6.78
C ASN A 26 -2.09 -5.98 -5.28
N ALA A 27 -1.39 -7.08 -4.96
CA ALA A 27 -0.99 -7.38 -3.59
C ALA A 27 -0.05 -6.31 -3.01
N LEU A 28 0.84 -5.73 -3.82
CA LEU A 28 1.66 -4.59 -3.41
C LEU A 28 0.81 -3.36 -3.11
N ILE A 29 -0.16 -3.04 -3.98
CA ILE A 29 -1.09 -1.92 -3.77
C ILE A 29 -1.80 -2.07 -2.42
N GLY A 30 -2.32 -3.26 -2.11
CA GLY A 30 -2.92 -3.54 -0.80
C GLY A 30 -1.97 -3.23 0.36
N ARG A 31 -0.73 -3.74 0.32
CA ARG A 31 0.30 -3.48 1.34
C ARG A 31 0.69 -2.00 1.44
N LEU A 32 0.76 -1.29 0.31
CA LEU A 32 1.05 0.14 0.29
C LEU A 32 -0.11 0.95 0.88
N ASN A 33 -1.36 0.53 0.67
CA ASN A 33 -2.53 1.17 1.27
C ASN A 33 -2.56 0.97 2.79
N GLU A 34 -2.20 -0.22 3.26
CA GLU A 34 -2.08 -0.50 4.69
C GLU A 34 -0.94 0.31 5.34
N ALA A 35 0.16 0.53 4.61
CA ALA A 35 1.28 1.33 5.10
C ALA A 35 0.87 2.79 5.29
N GLY A 36 0.96 3.27 6.54
CA GLY A 36 0.62 4.66 6.89
C GLY A 36 -0.86 4.98 6.77
N SER A 37 -1.73 3.98 6.56
CA SER A 37 -3.16 4.21 6.53
C SER A 37 -3.68 4.52 7.94
N ALA A 38 -4.78 5.23 7.99
CA ALA A 38 -5.57 5.39 9.18
C ALA A 38 -6.07 4.02 9.73
N LEU A 39 -6.00 2.93 8.92
CA LEU A 39 -6.21 1.56 9.35
C LEU A 39 -5.18 1.14 10.40
N ALA A 40 -3.92 1.62 10.33
CA ALA A 40 -2.92 1.42 11.37
C ALA A 40 -3.36 2.08 12.68
N THR A 41 -3.96 3.28 12.62
CA THR A 41 -4.54 3.97 13.77
C THR A 41 -5.76 3.22 14.32
N LYS A 42 -6.64 2.72 13.44
CA LYS A 42 -7.80 1.90 13.83
C LYS A 42 -7.36 0.59 14.49
N ASN A 43 -6.39 -0.10 13.91
CA ASN A 43 -5.85 -1.35 14.46
C ASN A 43 -5.08 -1.14 15.77
N LEU A 44 -4.34 -0.05 15.90
CA LEU A 44 -3.68 0.34 17.15
C LEU A 44 -4.75 0.58 18.23
N PHE A 45 -5.75 1.38 17.93
CA PHE A 45 -6.84 1.71 18.82
C PHE A 45 -7.63 0.47 19.27
N HIS A 46 -7.88 -0.50 18.36
CA HIS A 46 -8.59 -1.73 18.68
C HIS A 46 -7.77 -2.72 19.53
N ARG A 47 -6.44 -2.59 19.59
CA ARG A 47 -5.57 -3.41 20.43
C ARG A 47 -5.50 -2.90 21.88
N GLU A 48 -5.83 -1.64 22.09
CA GLU A 48 -5.83 -1.04 23.44
C GLU A 48 -6.91 -1.63 24.32
N THR A 49 -6.63 -1.66 25.63
CA THR A 49 -7.57 -2.14 26.64
C THR A 49 -7.96 -1.02 27.58
N VAL A 50 -9.24 -0.95 27.89
CA VAL A 50 -9.82 0.00 28.87
C VAL A 50 -10.05 -0.73 30.17
N GLN A 51 -9.65 -0.12 31.29
CA GLN A 51 -9.96 -0.61 32.62
C GLN A 51 -11.37 -0.18 33.00
N ILE A 52 -12.29 -1.14 33.15
CA ILE A 52 -13.66 -0.89 33.60
C ILE A 52 -13.93 -1.82 34.80
N GLU A 53 -14.31 -1.24 35.94
CA GLU A 53 -14.54 -2.00 37.16
C GLU A 53 -13.36 -2.92 37.54
N ASN A 54 -12.15 -2.43 37.37
CA ASN A 54 -10.87 -3.18 37.56
C ASN A 54 -10.68 -4.41 36.64
N LYS A 55 -11.41 -4.49 35.53
CA LYS A 55 -11.23 -5.53 34.52
C LYS A 55 -10.78 -4.91 33.20
N PRO A 56 -9.69 -5.43 32.59
CA PRO A 56 -9.29 -4.98 31.26
C PRO A 56 -10.27 -5.49 30.22
N ARG A 57 -10.80 -4.60 29.39
CA ARG A 57 -11.66 -4.92 28.25
C ARG A 57 -11.16 -4.26 26.98
N PRO A 58 -11.30 -4.89 25.81
CA PRO A 58 -10.83 -4.30 24.55
C PRO A 58 -11.58 -3.01 24.25
N MET A 59 -10.84 -2.00 23.77
CA MET A 59 -11.36 -0.68 23.42
C MET A 59 -12.48 -0.73 22.38
N ARG A 60 -12.39 -1.67 21.44
CA ARG A 60 -13.39 -1.90 20.38
C ARG A 60 -14.80 -2.20 20.89
N ASP A 61 -14.93 -2.65 22.15
CA ASP A 61 -16.25 -2.93 22.75
C ASP A 61 -16.97 -1.62 23.18
N PHE A 62 -16.24 -0.51 23.24
CA PHE A 62 -16.73 0.76 23.80
C PHE A 62 -16.64 1.94 22.84
N ALA A 63 -15.81 1.83 21.80
CA ALA A 63 -15.64 2.90 20.84
C ALA A 63 -15.26 2.37 19.45
N ASP A 64 -15.77 3.03 18.43
CA ASP A 64 -15.42 2.83 17.03
C ASP A 64 -14.62 3.99 16.48
N VAL A 65 -13.79 3.72 15.48
CA VAL A 65 -13.04 4.74 14.76
C VAL A 65 -13.61 4.91 13.35
N ASP A 66 -14.17 6.09 13.12
CA ASP A 66 -14.62 6.53 11.79
C ASP A 66 -13.52 7.41 11.17
N LEU A 67 -12.96 6.95 10.08
CA LEU A 67 -11.86 7.61 9.38
C LEU A 67 -12.33 8.72 8.45
N GLY A 68 -13.65 8.84 8.24
CA GLY A 68 -14.24 9.74 7.28
C GLY A 68 -13.99 9.34 5.82
N PRO A 69 -14.57 10.09 4.87
CA PRO A 69 -14.47 9.77 3.43
C PRO A 69 -13.07 10.01 2.84
N ASP A 70 -12.22 10.79 3.52
CA ASP A 70 -10.85 11.06 3.08
C ASP A 70 -9.85 10.75 4.20
N PRO A 71 -9.24 9.55 4.18
CA PRO A 71 -8.25 9.13 5.19
C PRO A 71 -6.93 9.93 5.13
N THR A 72 -6.74 10.77 4.10
CA THR A 72 -5.56 11.65 3.99
C THR A 72 -5.73 12.93 4.80
N VAL A 73 -6.97 13.32 5.11
CA VAL A 73 -7.25 14.41 6.04
C VAL A 73 -6.82 13.95 7.42
N GLY A 74 -5.79 14.57 7.99
CA GLY A 74 -5.17 14.20 9.27
C GLY A 74 -6.12 14.26 10.50
N THR A 75 -7.41 13.96 10.31
CA THR A 75 -8.45 13.93 11.35
C THR A 75 -9.27 12.64 11.21
N PHE A 76 -9.68 12.09 12.35
CA PHE A 76 -10.63 10.97 12.41
C PHE A 76 -11.61 11.21 13.58
N THR A 77 -12.72 10.51 13.57
CA THR A 77 -13.73 10.61 14.62
C THR A 77 -13.76 9.32 15.43
N VAL A 78 -13.68 9.43 16.75
CA VAL A 78 -13.90 8.30 17.66
C VAL A 78 -15.32 8.38 18.18
N ILE A 79 -16.12 7.37 17.89
CA ILE A 79 -17.53 7.28 18.33
C ILE A 79 -17.54 6.44 19.59
N VAL A 80 -17.87 7.08 20.71
CA VAL A 80 -17.92 6.43 22.04
C VAL A 80 -19.34 5.94 22.31
N HIS A 81 -19.49 4.65 22.56
CA HIS A 81 -20.82 4.02 22.79
C HIS A 81 -21.38 4.30 24.19
N ASN A 82 -20.49 4.52 25.17
CA ASN A 82 -20.88 4.75 26.56
C ASN A 82 -20.10 5.93 27.16
N GLU A 83 -20.82 6.95 27.63
CA GLU A 83 -20.21 8.15 28.24
C GLU A 83 -19.34 7.85 29.47
N ILE A 84 -19.61 6.77 30.19
CA ILE A 84 -18.85 6.38 31.40
C ILE A 84 -17.39 6.08 31.06
N VAL A 85 -17.11 5.55 29.85
CA VAL A 85 -15.75 5.22 29.39
C VAL A 85 -15.04 6.37 28.68
N LEU A 86 -15.72 7.49 28.45
CA LEU A 86 -15.16 8.65 27.76
C LEU A 86 -13.82 9.13 28.33
N PRO A 87 -13.65 9.28 29.68
CA PRO A 87 -12.38 9.70 30.26
C PRO A 87 -11.24 8.71 29.92
N ASN A 88 -11.54 7.42 29.97
CA ASN A 88 -10.55 6.37 29.66
C ASN A 88 -10.17 6.37 28.19
N VAL A 89 -11.13 6.56 27.28
CA VAL A 89 -10.89 6.71 25.83
C VAL A 89 -9.97 7.91 25.56
N ILE A 90 -10.25 9.06 26.19
CA ILE A 90 -9.43 10.26 26.06
C ILE A 90 -8.01 10.03 26.62
N ALA A 91 -7.88 9.35 27.77
CA ALA A 91 -6.58 9.02 28.35
C ALA A 91 -5.74 8.17 27.38
N ILE A 92 -6.31 7.09 26.83
CA ILE A 92 -5.65 6.22 25.86
C ILE A 92 -5.27 6.98 24.58
N LEU A 93 -6.13 7.86 24.07
CA LEU A 93 -5.79 8.69 22.92
C LEU A 93 -4.58 9.60 23.23
N LYS A 94 -4.53 10.22 24.41
CA LYS A 94 -3.41 11.06 24.84
C LYS A 94 -2.12 10.26 25.02
N GLU A 95 -2.18 9.07 25.62
CA GLU A 95 -1.03 8.15 25.76
C GLU A 95 -0.45 7.73 24.39
N ASN A 96 -1.31 7.59 23.39
CA ASN A 96 -0.93 7.31 22.03
C ASN A 96 -0.53 8.57 21.20
N GLY A 97 -0.35 9.72 21.86
CA GLY A 97 0.17 10.95 21.27
C GLY A 97 -0.86 11.84 20.58
N PHE A 98 -2.17 11.53 20.69
CA PHE A 98 -3.24 12.38 20.14
C PHE A 98 -3.55 13.52 21.11
N ILE A 99 -2.94 14.67 20.91
CA ILE A 99 -3.05 15.82 21.84
C ILE A 99 -4.30 16.65 21.55
N ASN A 100 -4.64 16.82 20.27
CA ASN A 100 -5.75 17.66 19.83
C ASN A 100 -7.02 16.83 19.69
N ILE A 101 -7.79 16.77 20.78
CA ILE A 101 -9.05 16.04 20.86
C ILE A 101 -10.16 17.06 21.12
N ASP A 102 -11.08 17.20 20.16
CA ASP A 102 -12.29 18.00 20.35
C ASP A 102 -13.34 17.14 21.07
N THR A 103 -13.71 17.58 22.26
CA THR A 103 -14.66 16.93 23.17
C THR A 103 -16.00 17.65 23.23
N SER A 104 -16.30 18.51 22.27
CA SER A 104 -17.56 19.28 22.21
C SER A 104 -18.79 18.37 22.16
N ASP A 105 -18.65 17.20 21.53
CA ASP A 105 -19.65 16.13 21.53
C ASP A 105 -19.17 14.97 22.42
N LYS A 106 -19.95 14.62 23.44
CA LYS A 106 -19.59 13.53 24.36
C LYS A 106 -19.55 12.14 23.72
N ARG A 107 -20.17 11.97 22.56
CA ARG A 107 -20.21 10.69 21.82
C ARG A 107 -19.31 10.65 20.59
N LYS A 108 -18.89 11.81 20.10
CA LYS A 108 -18.08 11.93 18.89
C LYS A 108 -16.86 12.79 19.17
N LEU A 109 -15.74 12.15 19.42
CA LEU A 109 -14.46 12.84 19.61
C LEU A 109 -13.80 13.05 18.27
N ARG A 110 -13.64 14.30 17.85
CA ARG A 110 -12.85 14.63 16.67
C ARG A 110 -11.38 14.72 17.07
N VAL A 111 -10.57 13.86 16.48
CA VAL A 111 -9.15 13.73 16.84
C VAL A 111 -8.30 14.16 15.66
N VAL A 112 -7.33 15.04 15.91
CA VAL A 112 -6.34 15.45 14.91
C VAL A 112 -5.12 14.53 15.04
N LYS A 113 -4.72 13.90 13.94
CA LYS A 113 -3.50 13.09 13.89
C LYS A 113 -2.29 13.96 14.18
N PRO A 114 -1.40 13.58 15.11
CA PRO A 114 -0.14 14.28 15.27
C PRO A 114 0.69 14.14 13.99
N ARG A 115 1.49 15.13 13.69
CA ARG A 115 2.50 14.99 12.63
C ARG A 115 3.44 13.84 13.00
N PRO A 116 3.78 12.94 12.08
CA PRO A 116 4.73 11.89 12.37
C PRO A 116 6.08 12.50 12.77
N THR A 117 6.79 11.84 13.66
CA THR A 117 8.18 12.20 13.99
C THR A 117 9.08 11.81 12.82
N ILE A 118 10.26 12.42 12.73
CA ILE A 118 11.28 12.09 11.70
C ILE A 118 11.57 10.58 11.71
N GLN A 119 11.70 9.97 12.88
CA GLN A 119 11.92 8.53 13.00
C GLN A 119 10.75 7.70 12.45
N GLN A 120 9.51 8.13 12.70
CA GLN A 120 8.33 7.45 12.15
C GLN A 120 8.24 7.59 10.62
N GLU A 121 8.64 8.73 10.07
CA GLU A 121 8.73 8.93 8.63
C GLU A 121 9.79 8.04 7.99
N GLU A 122 10.98 7.93 8.60
CA GLU A 122 12.05 7.04 8.16
C GLU A 122 11.65 5.56 8.22
N ASP A 123 11.03 5.12 9.31
CA ASP A 123 10.55 3.75 9.48
C ASP A 123 9.50 3.40 8.42
N LEU A 124 8.56 4.32 8.16
CA LEU A 124 7.54 4.17 7.13
C LEU A 124 8.15 4.12 5.73
N GLU A 125 9.13 4.99 5.44
CA GLU A 125 9.84 4.97 4.17
C GLU A 125 10.56 3.63 3.94
N ASN A 126 11.27 3.15 4.96
CA ASN A 126 11.96 1.87 4.92
C ASN A 126 10.99 0.71 4.73
N GLN A 127 9.82 0.75 5.36
CA GLN A 127 8.77 -0.24 5.18
C GLN A 127 8.27 -0.28 3.72
N ILE A 128 7.97 0.89 3.13
CA ILE A 128 7.52 0.99 1.73
C ILE A 128 8.60 0.49 0.77
N LYS A 129 9.86 0.90 0.96
CA LYS A 129 11.00 0.41 0.18
C LYS A 129 11.13 -1.11 0.25
N ARG A 130 10.97 -1.69 1.43
CA ARG A 130 10.99 -3.15 1.66
C ARG A 130 9.87 -3.85 0.90
N PHE A 131 8.65 -3.31 0.89
CA PHE A 131 7.54 -3.86 0.12
C PHE A 131 7.85 -3.85 -1.38
N GLY A 132 8.36 -2.74 -1.90
CA GLY A 132 8.77 -2.63 -3.30
C GLY A 132 9.85 -3.66 -3.68
N LYS A 133 10.93 -3.77 -2.88
CA LYS A 133 12.02 -4.74 -3.11
C LYS A 133 11.53 -6.19 -3.08
N ASN A 134 10.65 -6.53 -2.16
CA ASN A 134 10.05 -7.87 -2.09
C ASN A 134 9.21 -8.18 -3.33
N SER A 135 8.38 -7.24 -3.80
CA SER A 135 7.58 -7.43 -5.01
C SER A 135 8.44 -7.53 -6.26
N MET A 136 9.52 -6.74 -6.38
CA MET A 136 10.48 -6.88 -7.49
C MET A 136 11.14 -8.26 -7.52
N SER A 137 11.48 -8.81 -6.36
CA SER A 137 12.05 -10.17 -6.26
C SER A 137 11.04 -11.22 -6.72
N LYS A 138 9.77 -11.09 -6.33
CA LYS A 138 8.70 -12.01 -6.78
C LYS A 138 8.44 -11.92 -8.28
N VAL A 139 8.38 -10.72 -8.86
CA VAL A 139 8.26 -10.53 -10.31
C VAL A 139 9.44 -11.18 -11.05
N SER A 140 10.65 -11.05 -10.50
CA SER A 140 11.83 -11.72 -11.06
C SER A 140 11.71 -13.25 -11.02
N ALA A 141 11.19 -13.80 -9.93
CA ALA A 141 10.94 -15.25 -9.79
C ALA A 141 9.85 -15.74 -10.76
N ILE A 142 8.77 -14.98 -10.94
CA ILE A 142 7.69 -15.29 -11.91
C ILE A 142 8.26 -15.33 -13.32
N LYS A 143 9.07 -14.34 -13.70
CA LYS A 143 9.74 -14.30 -15.01
C LYS A 143 10.66 -15.49 -15.20
N ALA A 144 11.49 -15.83 -14.21
CA ALA A 144 12.41 -16.95 -14.26
C ALA A 144 11.67 -18.30 -14.42
N ASP A 145 10.57 -18.51 -13.68
CA ASP A 145 9.72 -19.70 -13.81
C ASP A 145 9.12 -19.81 -15.23
N ALA A 146 8.59 -18.72 -15.78
CA ALA A 146 8.05 -18.71 -17.14
C ALA A 146 9.13 -19.02 -18.20
N MET A 147 10.34 -18.47 -18.05
CA MET A 147 11.48 -18.75 -18.92
C MET A 147 11.92 -20.22 -18.85
N GLN A 148 11.91 -20.82 -17.66
CA GLN A 148 12.22 -22.25 -17.48
C GLN A 148 11.18 -23.14 -18.16
N ARG A 149 9.89 -22.84 -18.00
CA ARG A 149 8.78 -23.57 -18.66
C ARG A 149 8.88 -23.46 -20.19
N LEU A 150 9.14 -22.26 -20.70
CA LEU A 150 9.34 -22.04 -22.12
C LEU A 150 10.55 -22.83 -22.66
N THR A 151 11.64 -22.87 -21.92
CA THR A 151 12.83 -23.65 -22.28
C THR A 151 12.56 -25.16 -22.28
N ALA A 152 11.78 -25.65 -21.31
CA ALA A 152 11.35 -27.05 -21.28
C ALA A 152 10.44 -27.40 -22.48
N ALA A 153 9.52 -26.51 -22.85
CA ALA A 153 8.64 -26.70 -24.00
C ALA A 153 9.41 -26.74 -25.35
N ILE A 154 10.45 -25.93 -25.48
CA ILE A 154 11.35 -26.00 -26.67
C ILE A 154 12.06 -27.36 -26.75
N LYS A 155 12.60 -27.83 -25.62
CA LYS A 155 13.30 -29.14 -25.56
C LYS A 155 12.37 -30.31 -25.85
N ALA A 156 11.09 -30.18 -25.49
CA ALA A 156 10.07 -31.19 -25.75
C ALA A 156 9.38 -31.03 -27.10
N GLU A 157 9.85 -30.11 -27.96
CA GLU A 157 9.30 -29.80 -29.29
C GLU A 157 7.81 -29.41 -29.30
N TYR A 158 7.32 -28.87 -28.16
CA TYR A 158 5.94 -28.39 -28.04
C TYR A 158 5.72 -26.99 -28.59
N ILE A 159 6.79 -26.24 -28.84
CA ILE A 159 6.76 -24.87 -29.36
C ILE A 159 7.86 -24.65 -30.38
N ASP A 160 7.52 -23.99 -31.48
CA ASP A 160 8.47 -23.65 -32.51
C ASP A 160 9.49 -22.60 -32.04
N PRO A 161 10.79 -22.73 -32.44
CA PRO A 161 11.83 -21.79 -32.01
C PRO A 161 11.53 -20.31 -32.27
N PRO A 162 10.95 -19.90 -33.43
CA PRO A 162 10.59 -18.50 -33.69
C PRO A 162 9.50 -17.96 -32.72
N VAL A 163 8.52 -18.81 -32.38
CA VAL A 163 7.45 -18.46 -31.44
C VAL A 163 8.03 -18.33 -30.02
N ALA A 164 8.89 -19.28 -29.66
CA ALA A 164 9.58 -19.24 -28.36
C ALA A 164 10.46 -18.00 -28.20
N GLN A 165 11.12 -17.55 -29.28
CA GLN A 165 11.93 -16.34 -29.25
C GLN A 165 11.07 -15.09 -29.02
N LYS A 166 9.89 -15.00 -29.65
CA LYS A 166 8.94 -13.91 -29.41
C LYS A 166 8.46 -13.90 -27.97
N ALA A 167 8.09 -15.08 -27.41
CA ALA A 167 7.66 -15.21 -26.03
C ALA A 167 8.75 -14.78 -25.04
N ARG A 168 10.04 -15.08 -25.31
CA ARG A 168 11.16 -14.61 -24.48
C ARG A 168 11.24 -13.08 -24.44
N VAL A 169 11.17 -12.43 -25.60
CA VAL A 169 11.21 -10.96 -25.69
C VAL A 169 10.03 -10.35 -24.92
N GLN A 170 8.82 -10.93 -25.06
CA GLN A 170 7.64 -10.47 -24.34
C GLN A 170 7.79 -10.63 -22.81
N LEU A 171 8.35 -11.76 -22.34
CA LEU A 171 8.62 -11.98 -20.92
C LEU A 171 9.65 -10.98 -20.36
N ASP A 172 10.64 -10.60 -21.17
CA ASP A 172 11.61 -9.57 -20.79
C ASP A 172 10.95 -8.20 -20.66
N GLU A 173 10.12 -7.81 -21.64
CA GLU A 173 9.36 -6.55 -21.62
C GLU A 173 8.37 -6.51 -20.44
N LEU A 174 7.60 -7.58 -20.22
CA LEU A 174 6.66 -7.68 -19.09
C LEU A 174 7.38 -7.54 -17.75
N GLY A 175 8.51 -8.22 -17.58
CA GLY A 175 9.30 -8.12 -16.35
C GLY A 175 9.85 -6.71 -16.12
N TYR A 176 10.26 -6.02 -17.17
CA TYR A 176 10.72 -4.63 -17.10
C TYR A 176 9.58 -3.69 -16.73
N GLU A 177 8.43 -3.77 -17.42
CA GLU A 177 7.26 -2.93 -17.14
C GLU A 177 6.71 -3.17 -15.73
N ALA A 178 6.61 -4.43 -15.29
CA ALA A 178 6.15 -4.75 -13.93
C ALA A 178 7.06 -4.13 -12.85
N ARG A 179 8.39 -4.20 -13.01
CA ARG A 179 9.34 -3.56 -12.08
C ARG A 179 9.17 -2.05 -12.05
N LYS A 180 8.98 -1.43 -13.21
CA LYS A 180 8.76 0.01 -13.33
C LYS A 180 7.47 0.44 -12.61
N HIS A 181 6.39 -0.35 -12.75
CA HIS A 181 5.14 -0.11 -12.01
C HIS A 181 5.37 -0.17 -10.48
N ILE A 182 6.09 -1.18 -10.00
CA ILE A 182 6.41 -1.33 -8.57
C ILE A 182 7.18 -0.11 -8.04
N VAL A 183 8.20 0.37 -8.78
CA VAL A 183 8.98 1.54 -8.39
C VAL A 183 8.09 2.79 -8.34
N VAL A 184 7.28 3.02 -9.38
CA VAL A 184 6.40 4.19 -9.48
C VAL A 184 5.36 4.19 -8.35
N LEU A 185 4.69 3.07 -8.08
CA LEU A 185 3.71 2.95 -7.00
C LEU A 185 4.35 3.21 -5.62
N SER A 186 5.53 2.64 -5.38
CA SER A 186 6.27 2.85 -4.14
C SER A 186 6.68 4.33 -3.98
N LEU A 187 7.13 4.99 -5.04
CA LEU A 187 7.48 6.41 -5.05
C LEU A 187 6.28 7.30 -4.79
N ILE A 188 5.14 7.02 -5.45
CA ILE A 188 3.90 7.76 -5.24
C ILE A 188 3.48 7.67 -3.78
N ARG A 189 3.50 6.47 -3.21
CA ARG A 189 3.11 6.28 -1.81
C ARG A 189 4.04 6.99 -0.83
N ARG A 190 5.36 6.95 -1.06
CA ARG A 190 6.34 7.71 -0.27
C ARG A 190 6.08 9.21 -0.36
N LYS A 191 5.81 9.73 -1.57
CA LYS A 191 5.46 11.15 -1.77
C LYS A 191 4.19 11.55 -1.02
N GLN A 192 3.15 10.69 -1.00
CA GLN A 192 1.90 10.94 -0.28
C GLN A 192 2.08 11.03 1.24
N LEU A 193 2.90 10.14 1.81
CA LEU A 193 2.99 9.96 3.25
C LEU A 193 4.08 10.81 3.89
N ILE A 194 5.20 11.05 3.18
CA ILE A 194 6.40 11.72 3.71
C ILE A 194 6.57 13.11 3.09
N GLY A 195 6.00 13.33 1.89
CA GLY A 195 6.12 14.62 1.20
C GLY A 195 7.51 14.88 0.63
N GLY A 196 8.14 15.98 1.05
CA GLY A 196 9.44 16.42 0.51
C GLY A 196 10.67 15.68 1.03
N GLY A 197 10.53 14.84 2.07
CA GLY A 197 11.64 14.13 2.73
C GLY A 197 12.01 12.78 2.09
N VAL A 198 11.53 12.48 0.87
CA VAL A 198 11.78 11.20 0.19
C VAL A 198 13.25 11.04 -0.17
N THR A 199 13.86 9.92 0.24
CA THR A 199 15.25 9.56 -0.12
C THR A 199 15.26 8.62 -1.33
N PHE A 200 16.25 8.73 -2.23
CA PHE A 200 16.32 7.92 -3.45
C PHE A 200 17.42 6.87 -3.37
N ASP A 201 17.15 5.67 -3.84
CA ASP A 201 18.12 4.57 -3.90
C ASP A 201 19.07 4.70 -5.12
N GLY A 202 18.89 5.72 -5.98
CA GLY A 202 19.76 6.00 -7.12
C GLY A 202 19.18 7.04 -8.10
N PRO A 203 19.98 7.46 -9.11
CA PRO A 203 19.59 8.52 -10.04
C PRO A 203 18.40 8.13 -10.94
N GLU A 204 18.19 6.84 -11.20
CA GLU A 204 17.02 6.37 -11.96
C GLU A 204 15.74 6.61 -11.20
N GLU A 205 15.71 6.30 -9.90
CA GLU A 205 14.57 6.53 -9.03
C GLU A 205 14.25 8.02 -8.90
N GLU A 206 15.26 8.86 -8.75
CA GLU A 206 15.11 10.32 -8.73
C GLU A 206 14.56 10.85 -10.05
N SER A 207 15.05 10.34 -11.19
CA SER A 207 14.55 10.72 -12.52
C SER A 207 13.08 10.33 -12.70
N LEU A 208 12.67 9.14 -12.22
CA LEU A 208 11.28 8.71 -12.24
C LEU A 208 10.41 9.59 -11.34
N TYR A 209 10.88 9.91 -10.14
CA TYR A 209 10.17 10.78 -9.21
C TYR A 209 9.90 12.17 -9.80
N ARG A 210 10.88 12.76 -10.49
CA ARG A 210 10.73 14.07 -11.17
C ARG A 210 9.74 14.02 -12.34
N ARG A 211 9.52 12.83 -12.94
CA ARG A 211 8.54 12.63 -14.04
C ARG A 211 7.13 12.33 -13.55
N ILE A 212 6.96 12.01 -12.28
CA ILE A 212 5.66 11.84 -11.66
C ILE A 212 5.04 13.23 -11.47
N ASN A 213 4.25 13.66 -12.45
CA ASN A 213 3.49 14.90 -12.41
C ASN A 213 2.13 14.69 -11.70
N ASP A 214 1.41 15.78 -11.48
CA ASP A 214 0.13 15.74 -10.76
C ASP A 214 -0.95 14.89 -11.47
N SER A 215 -0.92 14.75 -12.80
CA SER A 215 -1.87 13.91 -13.53
C SER A 215 -1.57 12.42 -13.34
N THR A 216 -0.30 12.03 -13.44
CA THR A 216 0.15 10.65 -13.16
C THR A 216 -0.12 10.28 -11.70
N TYR A 217 0.05 11.24 -10.81
CA TYR A 217 -0.24 11.08 -9.40
C TYR A 217 -1.73 10.83 -9.14
N LYS A 218 -2.63 11.62 -9.78
CA LYS A 218 -4.08 11.45 -9.67
C LYS A 218 -4.55 10.11 -10.21
N GLU A 219 -4.06 9.67 -11.37
CA GLU A 219 -4.41 8.37 -11.96
C GLU A 219 -3.98 7.20 -11.06
N ALA A 220 -2.74 7.23 -10.59
CA ALA A 220 -2.23 6.18 -9.69
C ALA A 220 -2.90 6.21 -8.32
N THR A 221 -3.24 7.41 -7.80
CA THR A 221 -4.00 7.53 -6.55
C THR A 221 -5.42 7.00 -6.71
N ALA A 222 -6.06 7.23 -7.85
CA ALA A 222 -7.39 6.68 -8.14
C ALA A 222 -7.37 5.14 -8.23
N GLU A 223 -6.30 4.53 -8.74
CA GLU A 223 -6.12 3.08 -8.72
C GLU A 223 -5.89 2.54 -7.30
N LEU A 224 -5.07 3.22 -6.50
CA LEU A 224 -4.85 2.88 -5.09
C LEU A 224 -6.14 2.97 -4.26
N LEU A 225 -6.99 3.96 -4.53
CA LEU A 225 -8.26 4.14 -3.83
C LEU A 225 -9.36 3.15 -4.28
N LYS A 226 -9.34 2.68 -5.54
CA LYS A 226 -10.31 1.67 -6.02
C LYS A 226 -10.17 0.31 -5.35
N VAL A 227 -9.01 -0.02 -4.83
CA VAL A 227 -8.76 -1.29 -4.10
C VAL A 227 -9.34 -1.24 -2.68
N GLU A 228 -9.65 -0.05 -2.14
CA GLU A 228 -10.24 0.13 -0.81
C GLU A 228 -11.77 -0.04 -0.78
N ALA A 229 -12.45 -0.07 -1.92
CA ALA A 229 -13.88 -0.35 -1.97
C ALA A 229 -14.10 -1.87 -1.85
N PRO A 230 -14.68 -2.39 -0.74
CA PRO A 230 -15.10 -3.78 -0.71
C PRO A 230 -16.13 -3.96 -1.83
N SER A 231 -15.90 -4.93 -2.71
CA SER A 231 -16.94 -5.42 -3.59
C SER A 231 -18.08 -5.92 -2.72
N GLU A 232 -19.26 -5.28 -2.84
CA GLU A 232 -20.52 -5.77 -2.30
C GLU A 232 -20.85 -7.19 -2.79
#